data_f51281261bedd9c8f572c63ff47f44c0
#
_entry.id   f51281261bedd9c8f572c63ff47f44c0
#
_cell.length_a   1.000
_cell.length_b   1.000
_cell.length_c   1.000
_cell.angle_alpha   90.00
_cell.angle_beta   90.00
_cell.angle_gamma   90.00
#
_symmetry.space_group_name_H-M   'P 1'
#
loop_
_entity.id
_entity.type
_entity.pdbx_description
1 polymer ?
#
loop_
_entity_poly.entity_id
_entity_poly.type
_entity_poly.pdbx_seq_one_letter_code
_entity_poly.pdbx_strand_id
1 'polypeptide(L)'
;MTFELGLNYWPRRRAMYMWRELDLAEVRDEMAQIADIGFEVVRVFALTEDFLPQPLTVDARMVDRLVQVVAVAAEAGLRVVPTLIVLNMSGRIWWPRWMLDAGGAPVDLYSDATALRSQALLVRTCAEALRDAGGAIRAFDLTNEIDDAQRPPSRDAGRGWCALLGDTVRRAAPGVPIQIGAHLPSLSANNNMRVDDLAGIADEDLMHAYPLYCDVARSFLDPELVPFSCALTAGLAGTGRRPLMQEFGLCTAPRGSAGLTITDDFLGQARDQYLASEDEAAEYYYAVLERLVRTGAAGAYAWCYADYDARLFDRPPLAAAIRERTFGLVRADGTEKPAAAVFRAFRSRRDAGAVVQGSVPNVLDVSADEYYRDPATHFARLYSTWCSASSNGGDGA
;
A
#
# COMPACT_ATOMS: atom_id res chain seq x y z
N MET A 1 8.54 3.43 -20.32
CA MET A 1 8.88 2.91 -18.98
C MET A 1 8.32 1.49 -18.89
N THR A 2 9.07 0.57 -18.30
CA THR A 2 8.64 -0.82 -18.11
C THR A 2 7.69 -0.89 -16.92
N PHE A 3 6.68 -1.77 -16.96
CA PHE A 3 5.75 -2.01 -15.85
C PHE A 3 6.53 -2.53 -14.62
N GLU A 4 6.48 -1.81 -13.51
CA GLU A 4 7.26 -2.11 -12.30
C GLU A 4 6.52 -3.12 -11.40
N LEU A 5 7.25 -4.15 -10.92
CA LEU A 5 6.72 -5.12 -9.95
C LEU A 5 7.29 -4.85 -8.57
N GLY A 6 6.43 -4.63 -7.60
CA GLY A 6 6.79 -4.41 -6.21
C GLY A 6 6.02 -5.29 -5.24
N LEU A 7 6.49 -5.33 -4.01
CA LEU A 7 5.92 -6.15 -2.94
C LEU A 7 5.94 -5.38 -1.62
N ASN A 8 4.84 -5.39 -0.91
CA ASN A 8 4.75 -4.87 0.45
C ASN A 8 5.31 -5.90 1.41
N TYR A 9 6.19 -5.48 2.33
CA TYR A 9 6.99 -6.40 3.13
C TYR A 9 6.80 -6.25 4.63
N TRP A 10 6.43 -7.35 5.25
CA TRP A 10 6.61 -7.67 6.65
C TRP A 10 7.18 -9.09 6.76
N PRO A 11 8.15 -9.36 7.65
CA PRO A 11 8.75 -10.68 7.77
C PRO A 11 7.76 -11.70 8.36
N ARG A 12 7.84 -12.94 7.88
CA ARG A 12 6.93 -14.03 8.25
C ARG A 12 6.80 -14.28 9.75
N ARG A 13 7.92 -14.24 10.45
CA ARG A 13 7.99 -14.66 11.86
C ARG A 13 7.81 -13.52 12.84
N ARG A 14 7.79 -12.28 12.37
CA ARG A 14 7.75 -11.08 13.22
C ARG A 14 6.68 -10.09 12.83
N ALA A 15 6.17 -10.15 11.62
CA ALA A 15 5.17 -9.23 11.11
C ALA A 15 5.48 -7.77 11.51
N MET A 16 4.50 -7.03 11.99
CA MET A 16 4.61 -5.64 12.42
C MET A 16 5.53 -5.40 13.63
N TYR A 17 6.03 -6.48 14.27
CA TYR A 17 6.99 -6.39 15.38
C TYR A 17 8.45 -6.39 14.92
N MET A 18 8.70 -6.41 13.59
CA MET A 18 10.05 -6.56 13.04
C MET A 18 11.04 -5.51 13.56
N TRP A 19 10.60 -4.28 13.78
CA TRP A 19 11.50 -3.22 14.22
C TRP A 19 11.99 -3.41 15.65
N ARG A 20 11.18 -4.02 16.50
CA ARG A 20 11.55 -4.36 17.90
C ARG A 20 12.36 -5.65 17.98
N GLU A 21 12.13 -6.58 17.06
CA GLU A 21 12.63 -7.96 17.07
C GLU A 21 13.42 -8.28 15.78
N LEU A 22 14.19 -7.30 15.24
CA LEU A 22 14.87 -7.44 13.95
C LEU A 22 15.84 -8.62 13.92
N ASP A 23 15.69 -9.45 12.87
CA ASP A 23 16.60 -10.52 12.52
C ASP A 23 17.04 -10.34 11.06
N LEU A 24 18.26 -9.83 10.88
CA LEU A 24 18.78 -9.54 9.54
C LEU A 24 19.05 -10.80 8.71
N ALA A 25 19.25 -11.95 9.34
CA ALA A 25 19.41 -13.20 8.59
C ALA A 25 18.08 -13.62 7.95
N GLU A 26 16.98 -13.55 8.72
CA GLU A 26 15.63 -13.77 8.19
C GLU A 26 15.31 -12.76 7.06
N VAL A 27 15.56 -11.48 7.28
CA VAL A 27 15.32 -10.44 6.26
C VAL A 27 16.12 -10.72 4.99
N ARG A 28 17.38 -11.14 5.11
CA ARG A 28 18.23 -11.45 3.95
C ARG A 28 17.69 -12.62 3.13
N ASP A 29 17.31 -13.70 3.78
CA ASP A 29 16.74 -14.88 3.11
C ASP A 29 15.42 -14.52 2.42
N GLU A 30 14.58 -13.70 3.06
CA GLU A 30 13.29 -13.26 2.52
C GLU A 30 13.46 -12.28 1.35
N MET A 31 14.39 -11.34 1.42
CA MET A 31 14.68 -10.43 0.29
C MET A 31 15.23 -11.20 -0.93
N ALA A 32 16.05 -12.22 -0.71
CA ALA A 32 16.52 -13.09 -1.79
C ALA A 32 15.34 -13.85 -2.44
N GLN A 33 14.41 -14.37 -1.65
CA GLN A 33 13.20 -15.03 -2.17
C GLN A 33 12.31 -14.06 -2.94
N ILE A 34 12.12 -12.82 -2.46
CA ILE A 34 11.35 -11.78 -3.14
C ILE A 34 11.95 -11.47 -4.51
N ALA A 35 13.27 -11.32 -4.59
CA ALA A 35 13.97 -11.11 -5.87
C ALA A 35 13.84 -12.31 -6.82
N ASP A 36 13.90 -13.55 -6.30
CA ASP A 36 13.72 -14.79 -7.08
C ASP A 36 12.30 -14.94 -7.65
N ILE A 37 11.27 -14.50 -6.92
CA ILE A 37 9.89 -14.43 -7.43
C ILE A 37 9.79 -13.43 -8.60
N GLY A 38 10.69 -12.45 -8.68
CA GLY A 38 10.78 -11.51 -9.79
C GLY A 38 10.36 -10.09 -9.47
N PHE A 39 10.26 -9.75 -8.19
CA PHE A 39 10.02 -8.38 -7.76
C PHE A 39 11.28 -7.52 -7.87
N GLU A 40 11.10 -6.22 -8.01
CA GLU A 40 12.19 -5.23 -8.21
C GLU A 40 12.20 -4.21 -7.09
N VAL A 41 11.07 -4.05 -6.41
CA VAL A 41 10.85 -3.07 -5.35
C VAL A 41 10.21 -3.75 -4.15
N VAL A 42 10.67 -3.37 -2.96
CA VAL A 42 10.00 -3.70 -1.71
C VAL A 42 9.57 -2.42 -1.00
N ARG A 43 8.34 -2.37 -0.52
CA ARG A 43 7.84 -1.30 0.33
C ARG A 43 7.87 -1.75 1.77
N VAL A 44 8.53 -0.98 2.64
CA VAL A 44 8.71 -1.24 4.08
C VAL A 44 8.13 -0.10 4.91
N PHE A 45 7.69 -0.38 6.13
CA PHE A 45 6.83 0.52 6.90
C PHE A 45 7.46 0.89 8.23
N ALA A 46 7.84 2.16 8.41
CA ALA A 46 8.33 2.68 9.67
C ALA A 46 7.16 2.97 10.63
N LEU A 47 6.75 1.98 11.44
CA LEU A 47 5.68 2.16 12.40
C LEU A 47 5.98 3.36 13.32
N THR A 48 5.09 4.34 13.31
CA THR A 48 5.29 5.58 14.07
C THR A 48 5.41 5.31 15.57
N GLU A 49 4.71 4.30 16.11
CA GLU A 49 4.82 3.86 17.50
C GLU A 49 6.25 3.45 17.87
N ASP A 50 7.00 2.83 16.93
CA ASP A 50 8.38 2.36 17.18
C ASP A 50 9.41 3.44 16.93
N PHE A 51 9.24 4.21 15.84
CA PHE A 51 10.22 5.19 15.39
C PHE A 51 10.13 6.53 16.14
N LEU A 52 8.95 6.86 16.68
CA LEU A 52 8.67 8.13 17.35
C LEU A 52 8.02 7.88 18.72
N PRO A 53 8.72 7.18 19.65
CA PRO A 53 8.15 6.72 20.93
C PRO A 53 7.81 7.86 21.89
N GLN A 54 8.39 9.06 21.72
CA GLN A 54 8.16 10.24 22.54
C GLN A 54 8.10 11.51 21.67
N PRO A 55 7.50 12.60 22.16
CA PRO A 55 7.50 13.87 21.42
C PRO A 55 8.91 14.31 21.08
N LEU A 56 9.11 14.74 19.83
CA LEU A 56 10.37 15.27 19.31
C LEU A 56 11.58 14.34 19.52
N THR A 57 11.33 13.02 19.63
CA THR A 57 12.39 12.04 19.86
C THR A 57 12.23 10.86 18.90
N VAL A 58 13.10 10.80 17.90
CA VAL A 58 13.19 9.66 16.97
C VAL A 58 14.12 8.62 17.59
N ASP A 59 13.69 7.35 17.63
CA ASP A 59 14.56 6.27 18.13
C ASP A 59 15.63 5.95 17.07
N ALA A 60 16.87 6.33 17.36
CA ALA A 60 18.02 6.13 16.47
C ALA A 60 18.25 4.65 16.12
N ARG A 61 17.93 3.71 17.03
CA ARG A 61 18.08 2.27 16.77
C ARG A 61 17.09 1.80 15.70
N MET A 62 15.88 2.37 15.66
CA MET A 62 14.90 2.03 14.62
C MET A 62 15.36 2.58 13.26
N VAL A 63 15.93 3.77 13.23
CA VAL A 63 16.53 4.36 12.01
C VAL A 63 17.72 3.51 11.53
N ASP A 64 18.62 3.11 12.43
CA ASP A 64 19.75 2.23 12.09
C ASP A 64 19.26 0.88 11.53
N ARG A 65 18.20 0.30 12.10
CA ARG A 65 17.57 -0.92 11.60
C ARG A 65 16.96 -0.73 10.20
N LEU A 66 16.33 0.41 9.96
CA LEU A 66 15.82 0.73 8.62
C LEU A 66 16.96 0.81 7.59
N VAL A 67 18.06 1.45 7.93
CA VAL A 67 19.26 1.51 7.07
C VAL A 67 19.78 0.10 6.77
N GLN A 68 19.86 -0.78 7.78
CA GLN A 68 20.29 -2.16 7.61
C GLN A 68 19.35 -2.97 6.71
N VAL A 69 18.03 -2.82 6.87
CA VAL A 69 17.03 -3.49 6.01
C VAL A 69 17.17 -3.01 4.56
N VAL A 70 17.35 -1.71 4.33
CA VAL A 70 17.59 -1.15 3.00
C VAL A 70 18.87 -1.72 2.38
N ALA A 71 19.95 -1.83 3.15
CA ALA A 71 21.21 -2.41 2.67
C ALA A 71 21.03 -3.88 2.27
N VAL A 72 20.34 -4.68 3.09
CA VAL A 72 20.05 -6.09 2.81
C VAL A 72 19.17 -6.25 1.55
N ALA A 73 18.16 -5.40 1.37
CA ALA A 73 17.35 -5.42 0.16
C ALA A 73 18.19 -5.07 -1.10
N ALA A 74 19.07 -4.07 -0.98
CA ALA A 74 19.99 -3.70 -2.07
C ALA A 74 20.97 -4.82 -2.42
N GLU A 75 21.49 -5.59 -1.45
CA GLU A 75 22.30 -6.78 -1.67
C GLU A 75 21.57 -7.84 -2.52
N ALA A 76 20.24 -7.95 -2.35
CA ALA A 76 19.38 -8.82 -3.15
C ALA A 76 18.99 -8.22 -4.52
N GLY A 77 19.48 -7.02 -4.87
CA GLY A 77 19.14 -6.32 -6.11
C GLY A 77 17.77 -5.61 -6.09
N LEU A 78 17.15 -5.46 -4.92
CA LEU A 78 15.88 -4.79 -4.74
C LEU A 78 16.08 -3.30 -4.43
N ARG A 79 15.17 -2.47 -4.93
CA ARG A 79 15.02 -1.08 -4.48
C ARG A 79 13.97 -1.00 -3.38
N VAL A 80 14.07 -0.02 -2.50
CA VAL A 80 13.19 0.11 -1.34
C VAL A 80 12.35 1.39 -1.43
N VAL A 81 11.08 1.27 -1.06
CA VAL A 81 10.18 2.39 -0.75
C VAL A 81 9.92 2.35 0.75
N PRO A 82 10.61 3.16 1.57
CA PRO A 82 10.26 3.31 2.97
C PRO A 82 9.04 4.22 3.11
N THR A 83 7.97 3.72 3.75
CA THR A 83 6.82 4.49 4.20
C THR A 83 7.10 5.04 5.59
N LEU A 84 7.06 6.37 5.75
CA LEU A 84 7.70 7.06 6.88
C LEU A 84 6.75 7.35 8.06
N ILE A 85 5.48 7.65 7.80
CA ILE A 85 4.45 7.84 8.85
C ILE A 85 3.42 6.72 8.70
N VAL A 86 3.46 5.76 9.62
CA VAL A 86 2.59 4.59 9.60
C VAL A 86 1.87 4.47 10.93
N LEU A 87 0.58 4.79 10.93
CA LEU A 87 -0.33 4.57 12.06
C LEU A 87 -1.33 3.46 11.75
N ASN A 88 -1.99 3.49 10.59
CA ASN A 88 -2.86 2.39 10.16
C ASN A 88 -2.02 1.27 9.55
N MET A 89 -2.12 0.05 10.12
CA MET A 89 -1.44 -1.11 9.58
C MET A 89 -2.13 -2.41 10.02
N SER A 90 -2.54 -3.21 9.03
CA SER A 90 -3.07 -4.57 9.23
C SER A 90 -4.23 -4.65 10.24
N GLY A 91 -5.20 -3.74 10.12
CA GLY A 91 -6.40 -3.73 10.97
C GLY A 91 -6.19 -3.15 12.37
N ARG A 92 -5.09 -2.47 12.62
CA ARG A 92 -4.83 -1.76 13.87
C ARG A 92 -4.29 -0.35 13.62
N ILE A 93 -4.71 0.61 14.47
CA ILE A 93 -4.07 1.92 14.56
C ILE A 93 -2.97 1.88 15.64
N TRP A 94 -1.73 2.09 15.21
CA TRP A 94 -0.51 1.98 16.03
C TRP A 94 -0.12 3.35 16.58
N TRP A 95 -0.91 3.87 17.55
CA TRP A 95 -0.65 5.16 18.16
C TRP A 95 0.54 5.11 19.11
N PRO A 96 1.57 5.98 18.94
CA PRO A 96 2.53 6.24 19.99
C PRO A 96 1.81 6.67 21.25
N ARG A 97 2.19 6.15 22.42
CA ARG A 97 1.45 6.43 23.67
C ARG A 97 1.31 7.92 23.98
N TRP A 98 2.32 8.72 23.62
CA TRP A 98 2.31 10.16 23.85
C TRP A 98 1.33 10.94 22.96
N MET A 99 0.90 10.36 21.86
CA MET A 99 -0.13 10.94 20.98
C MET A 99 -1.55 10.69 21.49
N LEU A 100 -1.72 9.99 22.60
CA LEU A 100 -2.98 9.72 23.24
C LEU A 100 -3.07 10.48 24.57
N ASP A 101 -4.20 11.16 24.83
CA ASP A 101 -4.48 11.74 26.12
C ASP A 101 -4.76 10.68 27.20
N ALA A 102 -5.12 11.12 28.42
CA ALA A 102 -5.43 10.21 29.51
C ALA A 102 -6.68 9.36 29.29
N GLY A 103 -7.60 9.82 28.44
CA GLY A 103 -8.82 9.12 28.02
C GLY A 103 -8.60 8.18 26.81
N GLY A 104 -7.42 8.21 26.18
CA GLY A 104 -7.09 7.44 24.98
C GLY A 104 -7.48 8.14 23.68
N ALA A 105 -7.95 9.39 23.71
CA ALA A 105 -8.22 10.15 22.51
C ALA A 105 -6.92 10.65 21.86
N PRO A 106 -6.76 10.56 20.53
CA PRO A 106 -5.57 11.00 19.86
C PRO A 106 -5.48 12.53 19.76
N VAL A 107 -4.25 13.07 19.80
CA VAL A 107 -3.97 14.44 19.42
C VAL A 107 -4.30 14.67 17.95
N ASP A 108 -4.57 15.91 17.56
CA ASP A 108 -4.79 16.23 16.15
C ASP A 108 -3.45 16.20 15.38
N LEU A 109 -3.30 15.21 14.49
CA LEU A 109 -2.11 15.01 13.67
C LEU A 109 -1.79 16.19 12.75
N TYR A 110 -2.82 16.95 12.38
CA TYR A 110 -2.77 17.97 11.33
C TYR A 110 -2.61 19.40 11.86
N SER A 111 -2.88 19.62 13.15
CA SER A 111 -2.85 20.96 13.75
C SER A 111 -2.08 21.05 15.07
N ASP A 112 -1.90 19.95 15.83
CA ASP A 112 -1.10 20.00 17.06
C ASP A 112 0.38 20.27 16.71
N ALA A 113 0.90 21.38 17.26
CA ALA A 113 2.25 21.85 16.95
C ALA A 113 3.35 20.87 17.37
N THR A 114 3.12 20.05 18.40
CA THR A 114 4.10 19.03 18.85
C THR A 114 4.04 17.81 17.93
N ALA A 115 2.83 17.37 17.56
CA ALA A 115 2.65 16.27 16.62
C ALA A 115 3.25 16.61 15.25
N LEU A 116 2.96 17.78 14.69
CA LEU A 116 3.50 18.22 13.40
C LEU A 116 5.04 18.28 13.41
N ARG A 117 5.65 18.89 14.43
CA ARG A 117 7.11 18.96 14.54
C ARG A 117 7.74 17.59 14.73
N SER A 118 7.09 16.70 15.47
CA SER A 118 7.56 15.34 15.71
C SER A 118 7.52 14.49 14.43
N GLN A 119 6.44 14.57 13.68
CA GLN A 119 6.31 13.90 12.38
C GLN A 119 7.33 14.45 11.36
N ALA A 120 7.49 15.77 11.26
CA ALA A 120 8.50 16.40 10.41
C ALA A 120 9.94 15.99 10.82
N LEU A 121 10.21 15.85 12.13
CA LEU A 121 11.49 15.33 12.62
C LEU A 121 11.71 13.87 12.18
N LEU A 122 10.70 13.02 12.30
CA LEU A 122 10.80 11.61 11.89
C LEU A 122 11.12 11.48 10.40
N VAL A 123 10.32 12.11 9.52
CA VAL A 123 10.53 12.00 8.07
C VAL A 123 11.89 12.57 7.67
N ARG A 124 12.32 13.68 8.29
CA ARG A 124 13.64 14.27 8.05
C ARG A 124 14.75 13.29 8.44
N THR A 125 14.70 12.74 9.67
CA THR A 125 15.75 11.86 10.18
C THR A 125 15.89 10.59 9.33
N CYS A 126 14.79 9.97 8.94
CA CYS A 126 14.82 8.80 8.07
C CYS A 126 15.36 9.15 6.67
N ALA A 127 14.92 10.26 6.07
CA ALA A 127 15.37 10.68 4.75
C ALA A 127 16.87 11.05 4.75
N GLU A 128 17.37 11.74 5.79
CA GLU A 128 18.79 12.06 5.97
C GLU A 128 19.64 10.79 6.11
N ALA A 129 19.18 9.81 6.91
CA ALA A 129 19.88 8.55 7.13
C ALA A 129 19.98 7.69 5.85
N LEU A 130 19.00 7.79 4.95
CA LEU A 130 18.92 7.02 3.71
C LEU A 130 19.39 7.78 2.48
N ARG A 131 19.71 9.08 2.60
CA ARG A 131 20.10 9.93 1.47
C ARG A 131 21.26 9.35 0.66
N ASP A 132 22.25 8.78 1.33
CA ASP A 132 23.47 8.26 0.71
C ASP A 132 23.34 6.77 0.30
N ALA A 133 22.17 6.16 0.46
CA ALA A 133 21.89 4.80 -0.01
C ALA A 133 21.81 4.70 -1.56
N GLY A 134 21.93 5.83 -2.25
CA GLY A 134 21.98 5.88 -3.72
C GLY A 134 20.76 5.28 -4.39
N GLY A 135 20.97 4.49 -5.44
CA GLY A 135 19.89 3.84 -6.19
C GLY A 135 19.09 2.78 -5.45
N ALA A 136 19.44 2.45 -4.19
CA ALA A 136 18.68 1.52 -3.36
C ALA A 136 17.32 2.09 -2.91
N ILE A 137 17.17 3.41 -2.80
CA ILE A 137 15.90 4.06 -2.50
C ILE A 137 15.17 4.36 -3.82
N ARG A 138 13.99 3.74 -4.00
CA ARG A 138 13.11 3.96 -5.15
C ARG A 138 12.33 5.28 -5.04
N ALA A 139 11.77 5.53 -3.88
CA ALA A 139 11.01 6.70 -3.49
C ALA A 139 10.87 6.76 -1.97
N PHE A 140 10.53 7.92 -1.41
CA PHE A 140 10.02 8.02 -0.04
C PHE A 140 8.50 8.12 -0.09
N ASP A 141 7.82 7.19 0.56
CA ASP A 141 6.39 7.25 0.76
C ASP A 141 6.09 7.94 2.10
N LEU A 142 5.34 9.03 2.07
CA LEU A 142 5.14 9.86 3.26
C LEU A 142 4.31 9.15 4.31
N THR A 143 3.29 8.38 3.88
CA THR A 143 2.34 7.77 4.82
C THR A 143 1.58 6.59 4.22
N ASN A 144 1.08 5.72 5.10
CA ASN A 144 0.14 4.66 4.78
C ASN A 144 -1.27 5.01 5.26
N GLU A 145 -2.20 5.31 4.33
CA GLU A 145 -3.64 5.44 4.60
C GLU A 145 -3.96 6.20 5.90
N ILE A 146 -3.34 7.37 6.07
CA ILE A 146 -3.32 8.09 7.36
C ILE A 146 -4.69 8.54 7.82
N ASP A 147 -5.60 8.78 6.90
CA ASP A 147 -6.97 9.20 7.16
C ASP A 147 -7.83 8.11 7.83
N ASP A 148 -7.46 6.84 7.73
CA ASP A 148 -8.03 5.75 8.54
C ASP A 148 -7.63 5.83 10.02
N ALA A 149 -6.46 6.38 10.31
CA ALA A 149 -6.05 6.64 11.69
C ALA A 149 -6.73 7.90 12.24
N GLN A 150 -6.69 8.98 11.47
CA GLN A 150 -7.37 10.22 11.80
C GLN A 150 -7.63 11.02 10.51
N ARG A 151 -8.89 11.24 10.22
CA ARG A 151 -9.31 12.08 9.10
C ARG A 151 -8.87 13.53 9.31
N PRO A 152 -8.27 14.22 8.32
CA PRO A 152 -7.99 15.65 8.41
C PRO A 152 -9.28 16.45 8.67
N PRO A 153 -9.24 17.48 9.53
CA PRO A 153 -10.42 18.27 9.85
C PRO A 153 -10.95 19.09 8.66
N SER A 154 -10.09 19.33 7.67
CA SER A 154 -10.45 20.00 6.41
C SER A 154 -9.51 19.58 5.29
N ARG A 155 -9.92 19.83 4.03
CA ARG A 155 -9.07 19.66 2.84
C ARG A 155 -7.74 20.43 2.96
N ASP A 156 -7.79 21.70 3.43
CA ASP A 156 -6.57 22.52 3.58
C ASP A 156 -5.63 21.96 4.64
N ALA A 157 -6.15 21.38 5.73
CA ALA A 157 -5.33 20.73 6.75
C ALA A 157 -4.62 19.47 6.19
N GLY A 158 -5.33 18.62 5.48
CA GLY A 158 -4.73 17.43 4.84
C GLY A 158 -3.65 17.82 3.82
N ARG A 159 -3.97 18.75 2.92
CA ARG A 159 -3.02 19.25 1.93
C ARG A 159 -1.80 19.93 2.57
N GLY A 160 -2.01 20.77 3.58
CA GLY A 160 -0.93 21.46 4.30
C GLY A 160 0.00 20.48 5.01
N TRP A 161 -0.54 19.43 5.60
CA TRP A 161 0.23 18.36 6.25
C TRP A 161 1.09 17.60 5.23
N CYS A 162 0.53 17.17 4.11
CA CYS A 162 1.27 16.51 3.05
C CYS A 162 2.39 17.39 2.48
N ALA A 163 2.10 18.69 2.25
CA ALA A 163 3.08 19.64 1.77
C ALA A 163 4.23 19.85 2.76
N LEU A 164 3.94 19.98 4.07
CA LEU A 164 4.95 20.12 5.12
C LEU A 164 5.92 18.92 5.12
N LEU A 165 5.38 17.71 5.09
CA LEU A 165 6.19 16.48 5.14
C LEU A 165 6.95 16.28 3.82
N GLY A 166 6.31 16.49 2.68
CA GLY A 166 6.93 16.41 1.36
C GLY A 166 8.10 17.36 1.21
N ASP A 167 7.91 18.63 1.58
CA ASP A 167 8.99 19.64 1.56
C ASP A 167 10.13 19.29 2.53
N THR A 168 9.78 18.64 3.64
CA THR A 168 10.79 18.19 4.62
C THR A 168 11.67 17.10 4.01
N VAL A 169 11.06 16.09 3.36
CA VAL A 169 11.79 15.03 2.67
C VAL A 169 12.61 15.57 1.51
N ARG A 170 12.05 16.47 0.66
CA ARG A 170 12.79 17.07 -0.48
C ARG A 170 14.05 17.81 -0.04
N ARG A 171 14.01 18.49 1.12
CA ARG A 171 15.20 19.15 1.68
C ARG A 171 16.21 18.15 2.25
N ALA A 172 15.74 17.05 2.86
CA ALA A 172 16.61 16.06 3.49
C ALA A 172 17.30 15.13 2.48
N ALA A 173 16.59 14.73 1.42
CA ALA A 173 17.07 13.84 0.36
C ALA A 173 16.68 14.37 -1.04
N PRO A 174 17.35 15.39 -1.55
CA PRO A 174 17.05 15.98 -2.85
C PRO A 174 17.15 14.97 -3.99
N GLY A 175 16.17 15.00 -4.90
CA GLY A 175 16.17 14.17 -6.11
C GLY A 175 15.60 12.77 -5.94
N VAL A 176 15.23 12.36 -4.72
CA VAL A 176 14.48 11.12 -4.49
C VAL A 176 12.99 11.42 -4.64
N PRO A 177 12.23 10.63 -5.45
CA PRO A 177 10.80 10.84 -5.63
C PRO A 177 10.02 10.70 -4.32
N ILE A 178 8.92 11.46 -4.22
CA ILE A 178 7.98 11.41 -3.10
C ILE A 178 6.69 10.73 -3.56
N GLN A 179 6.22 9.80 -2.74
CA GLN A 179 4.96 9.10 -2.88
C GLN A 179 4.01 9.48 -1.73
N ILE A 180 2.72 9.50 -1.99
CA ILE A 180 1.65 9.64 -1.00
C ILE A 180 0.52 8.72 -1.43
N GLY A 181 0.37 7.57 -0.77
CA GLY A 181 -0.64 6.59 -1.12
C GLY A 181 -2.06 7.12 -0.94
N ALA A 182 -2.84 7.17 -2.01
CA ALA A 182 -4.28 7.27 -1.96
C ALA A 182 -4.89 5.87 -1.89
N HIS A 183 -6.04 5.74 -1.23
CA HIS A 183 -6.75 4.46 -1.13
C HIS A 183 -8.22 4.62 -1.49
N LEU A 184 -8.99 3.53 -1.53
CA LEU A 184 -10.39 3.57 -1.96
C LEU A 184 -11.24 4.69 -1.33
N PRO A 185 -11.15 5.00 -0.02
CA PRO A 185 -11.83 6.15 0.57
C PRO A 185 -11.49 7.50 -0.06
N SER A 186 -10.28 7.68 -0.60
CA SER A 186 -9.91 8.90 -1.35
C SER A 186 -10.65 9.02 -2.69
N LEU A 187 -11.22 7.93 -3.19
CA LEU A 187 -12.07 7.92 -4.38
C LEU A 187 -13.56 7.91 -4.04
N SER A 188 -13.98 7.14 -3.03
CA SER A 188 -15.38 6.85 -2.74
C SER A 188 -15.99 7.68 -1.60
N ALA A 189 -15.16 8.46 -0.90
CA ALA A 189 -15.60 9.30 0.21
C ALA A 189 -14.94 10.69 0.19
N ASN A 190 -15.54 11.65 0.87
CA ASN A 190 -14.89 12.94 1.10
C ASN A 190 -14.08 12.88 2.41
N ASN A 191 -12.89 12.27 2.34
CA ASN A 191 -12.00 12.05 3.48
C ASN A 191 -11.02 13.21 3.75
N ASN A 192 -11.10 14.32 2.99
CA ASN A 192 -10.19 15.46 3.02
C ASN A 192 -8.74 15.13 2.58
N MET A 193 -8.56 13.97 1.92
CA MET A 193 -7.29 13.54 1.28
C MET A 193 -7.58 13.30 -0.21
N ARG A 194 -7.88 14.37 -0.94
CA ARG A 194 -8.26 14.29 -2.35
C ARG A 194 -7.08 13.97 -3.25
N VAL A 195 -7.31 13.12 -4.24
CA VAL A 195 -6.28 12.70 -5.21
C VAL A 195 -5.63 13.88 -5.95
N ASP A 196 -6.42 14.89 -6.34
CA ASP A 196 -5.91 16.10 -7.02
C ASP A 196 -5.00 16.96 -6.14
N ASP A 197 -5.23 16.99 -4.82
CA ASP A 197 -4.34 17.66 -3.87
C ASP A 197 -3.03 16.89 -3.68
N LEU A 198 -3.12 15.56 -3.53
CA LEU A 198 -1.94 14.70 -3.37
C LEU A 198 -1.04 14.74 -4.62
N ALA A 199 -1.65 14.68 -5.80
CA ALA A 199 -0.96 14.75 -7.09
C ALA A 199 -0.17 16.05 -7.31
N GLY A 200 -0.58 17.16 -6.68
CA GLY A 200 0.14 18.44 -6.66
C GLY A 200 1.40 18.45 -5.77
N ILE A 201 1.55 17.45 -4.87
CA ILE A 201 2.64 17.37 -3.90
C ILE A 201 3.55 16.19 -4.22
N ALA A 202 2.98 15.01 -4.51
CA ALA A 202 3.71 13.79 -4.84
C ALA A 202 4.28 13.83 -6.26
N ASP A 203 5.36 13.07 -6.48
CA ASP A 203 5.99 12.92 -7.79
C ASP A 203 5.35 11.78 -8.61
N GLU A 204 4.52 10.94 -7.99
CA GLU A 204 3.81 9.82 -8.60
C GLU A 204 2.36 9.78 -8.14
N ASP A 205 1.45 9.31 -8.99
CA ASP A 205 0.05 9.11 -8.65
C ASP A 205 -0.12 7.66 -8.17
N LEU A 206 -0.61 7.45 -6.96
CA LEU A 206 -0.69 6.15 -6.30
C LEU A 206 -2.12 5.77 -5.94
N MET A 207 -2.37 4.46 -5.85
CA MET A 207 -3.63 3.91 -5.39
C MET A 207 -3.44 2.60 -4.62
N HIS A 208 -4.25 2.42 -3.56
CA HIS A 208 -4.48 1.14 -2.90
C HIS A 208 -5.93 0.72 -3.13
N ALA A 209 -6.15 -0.49 -3.64
CA ALA A 209 -7.50 -0.96 -3.92
C ALA A 209 -7.70 -2.45 -3.66
N TYR A 210 -8.73 -2.75 -2.88
CA TYR A 210 -9.11 -4.11 -2.50
C TYR A 210 -10.60 -4.32 -2.70
N PRO A 211 -11.02 -5.32 -3.52
CA PRO A 211 -12.45 -5.68 -3.62
C PRO A 211 -13.07 -6.07 -2.28
N LEU A 212 -12.26 -6.63 -1.36
CA LEU A 212 -12.68 -7.02 -0.01
C LEU A 212 -13.28 -5.87 0.81
N TYR A 213 -12.86 -4.64 0.53
CA TYR A 213 -13.23 -3.44 1.30
C TYR A 213 -14.13 -2.49 0.52
N CYS A 214 -14.66 -2.91 -0.63
CA CYS A 214 -15.43 -2.08 -1.53
C CYS A 214 -16.85 -2.61 -1.74
N ASP A 215 -17.85 -1.92 -1.18
CA ASP A 215 -19.25 -2.33 -1.23
C ASP A 215 -19.85 -2.33 -2.66
N VAL A 216 -19.24 -1.61 -3.61
CA VAL A 216 -19.69 -1.59 -5.02
C VAL A 216 -18.95 -2.62 -5.89
N ALA A 217 -17.97 -3.34 -5.36
CA ALA A 217 -17.33 -4.44 -6.05
C ALA A 217 -18.35 -5.57 -6.31
N ARG A 218 -18.27 -6.20 -7.49
CA ARG A 218 -19.22 -7.25 -7.89
C ARG A 218 -19.05 -8.54 -7.09
N SER A 219 -17.87 -8.75 -6.53
CA SER A 219 -17.52 -9.86 -5.63
C SER A 219 -16.23 -9.55 -4.89
N PHE A 220 -15.88 -10.35 -3.90
CA PHE A 220 -14.57 -10.27 -3.23
C PHE A 220 -13.38 -10.57 -4.17
N LEU A 221 -13.62 -11.21 -5.30
CA LEU A 221 -12.63 -11.56 -6.32
C LEU A 221 -12.75 -10.69 -7.59
N ASP A 222 -13.39 -9.54 -7.51
CA ASP A 222 -13.63 -8.68 -8.67
C ASP A 222 -12.33 -8.11 -9.26
N PRO A 223 -11.88 -8.56 -10.43
CA PRO A 223 -10.61 -8.12 -11.00
C PRO A 223 -10.68 -6.77 -11.71
N GLU A 224 -11.87 -6.15 -11.81
CA GLU A 224 -12.07 -4.87 -12.52
C GLU A 224 -11.85 -3.66 -11.57
N LEU A 225 -12.08 -3.82 -10.27
CA LEU A 225 -11.99 -2.71 -9.33
C LEU A 225 -10.60 -2.06 -9.29
N VAL A 226 -9.56 -2.88 -9.28
CA VAL A 226 -8.17 -2.44 -9.15
C VAL A 226 -7.73 -1.59 -10.36
N PRO A 227 -7.88 -2.04 -11.62
CA PRO A 227 -7.53 -1.22 -12.79
C PRO A 227 -8.45 0.00 -12.96
N PHE A 228 -9.74 -0.11 -12.61
CA PHE A 228 -10.64 1.03 -12.59
C PHE A 228 -10.17 2.11 -11.61
N SER A 229 -9.79 1.71 -10.39
CA SER A 229 -9.29 2.65 -9.38
C SER A 229 -8.03 3.37 -9.86
N CYS A 230 -7.10 2.69 -10.55
CA CYS A 230 -5.96 3.33 -11.21
C CYS A 230 -6.40 4.34 -12.27
N ALA A 231 -7.31 3.98 -13.17
CA ALA A 231 -7.79 4.86 -14.23
C ALA A 231 -8.50 6.11 -13.66
N LEU A 232 -9.31 5.93 -12.62
CA LEU A 232 -10.00 7.04 -11.95
C LEU A 232 -9.00 7.95 -11.21
N THR A 233 -7.99 7.37 -10.55
CA THR A 233 -6.90 8.13 -9.93
C THR A 233 -6.22 9.04 -10.94
N ALA A 234 -5.84 8.53 -12.11
CA ALA A 234 -5.23 9.33 -13.16
C ALA A 234 -6.14 10.47 -13.66
N GLY A 235 -7.44 10.18 -13.81
CA GLY A 235 -8.43 11.19 -14.18
C GLY A 235 -8.56 12.32 -13.16
N LEU A 236 -8.65 11.98 -11.87
CA LEU A 236 -8.76 12.94 -10.77
C LEU A 236 -7.45 13.71 -10.54
N ALA A 237 -6.31 13.05 -10.63
CA ALA A 237 -5.00 13.68 -10.50
C ALA A 237 -4.73 14.71 -11.60
N GLY A 238 -5.19 14.46 -12.82
CA GLY A 238 -5.05 15.38 -13.97
C GLY A 238 -3.60 15.65 -14.39
N THR A 239 -2.64 14.86 -13.93
CA THR A 239 -1.19 15.07 -14.15
C THR A 239 -0.69 14.53 -15.49
N GLY A 240 -1.44 13.61 -16.11
CA GLY A 240 -0.98 12.85 -17.27
C GLY A 240 0.04 11.75 -16.93
N ARG A 241 0.38 11.57 -15.66
CA ARG A 241 1.24 10.48 -15.18
C ARG A 241 0.48 9.15 -15.23
N ARG A 242 1.22 8.07 -15.34
CA ARG A 242 0.69 6.70 -15.23
C ARG A 242 0.60 6.33 -13.75
N PRO A 243 -0.57 5.96 -13.23
CA PRO A 243 -0.70 5.65 -11.81
C PRO A 243 -0.02 4.33 -11.46
N LEU A 244 0.51 4.25 -10.26
CA LEU A 244 1.07 3.03 -9.67
C LEU A 244 0.04 2.43 -8.69
N MET A 245 -0.31 1.14 -8.89
CA MET A 245 -1.06 0.38 -7.89
C MET A 245 -0.10 -0.06 -6.79
N GLN A 246 -0.05 0.69 -5.69
CA GLN A 246 0.92 0.47 -4.61
C GLN A 246 0.48 -0.61 -3.61
N GLU A 247 -0.83 -0.92 -3.57
CA GLU A 247 -1.35 -2.07 -2.82
C GLU A 247 -2.57 -2.69 -3.51
N PHE A 248 -2.53 -4.02 -3.65
CA PHE A 248 -3.67 -4.86 -3.99
C PHE A 248 -3.38 -6.30 -3.56
N GLY A 249 -4.40 -7.06 -3.24
CA GLY A 249 -4.20 -8.45 -2.80
C GLY A 249 -5.46 -9.14 -2.33
N LEU A 250 -5.28 -10.42 -1.99
CA LEU A 250 -6.32 -11.27 -1.40
C LEU A 250 -5.74 -12.09 -0.25
N CYS A 251 -6.49 -12.20 0.84
CA CYS A 251 -6.22 -13.17 1.88
C CYS A 251 -6.72 -14.57 1.46
N THR A 252 -6.01 -15.62 1.88
CA THR A 252 -6.34 -16.99 1.46
C THR A 252 -6.80 -17.89 2.61
N ALA A 253 -7.65 -18.84 2.26
CA ALA A 253 -8.00 -19.96 3.10
C ALA A 253 -6.79 -20.90 3.35
N PRO A 254 -6.83 -21.80 4.32
CA PRO A 254 -5.77 -22.77 4.55
C PRO A 254 -5.43 -23.57 3.29
N ARG A 255 -4.17 -23.96 3.16
CA ARG A 255 -3.65 -24.71 2.00
C ARG A 255 -4.53 -25.91 1.64
N GLY A 256 -4.91 -26.00 0.38
CA GLY A 256 -5.73 -27.09 -0.15
C GLY A 256 -7.22 -27.02 0.21
N SER A 257 -7.66 -25.95 0.86
CA SER A 257 -9.08 -25.69 1.12
C SER A 257 -9.70 -24.87 -0.01
N ALA A 258 -11.00 -25.04 -0.20
CA ALA A 258 -11.82 -24.11 -0.98
C ALA A 258 -11.88 -22.74 -0.28
N GLY A 259 -12.23 -21.71 -1.02
CA GLY A 259 -12.51 -20.41 -0.44
C GLY A 259 -13.65 -20.45 0.56
N LEU A 260 -13.59 -19.60 1.58
CA LEU A 260 -14.58 -19.55 2.65
C LEU A 260 -14.79 -18.12 3.16
N THR A 261 -16.00 -17.84 3.61
CA THR A 261 -16.32 -16.57 4.29
C THR A 261 -16.17 -16.73 5.79
N ILE A 262 -15.51 -15.78 6.42
CA ILE A 262 -15.39 -15.66 7.87
C ILE A 262 -15.99 -14.33 8.33
N THR A 263 -16.46 -14.27 9.57
CA THR A 263 -16.72 -12.98 10.23
C THR A 263 -15.44 -12.55 10.93
N ASP A 264 -14.92 -11.36 10.57
CA ASP A 264 -13.65 -10.84 11.05
C ASP A 264 -13.78 -9.44 11.62
N ASP A 265 -12.85 -9.05 12.47
CA ASP A 265 -12.78 -7.67 12.99
C ASP A 265 -12.15 -6.72 11.96
N PHE A 266 -12.87 -5.66 11.63
CA PHE A 266 -12.38 -4.58 10.80
C PHE A 266 -12.43 -3.27 11.60
N LEU A 267 -11.31 -2.92 12.25
CA LEU A 267 -11.18 -1.72 13.08
C LEU A 267 -12.31 -1.62 14.14
N GLY A 268 -12.60 -2.72 14.82
CA GLY A 268 -13.62 -2.80 15.86
C GLY A 268 -15.05 -3.07 15.35
N GLN A 269 -15.23 -3.35 14.06
CA GLN A 269 -16.50 -3.72 13.46
C GLN A 269 -16.45 -5.13 12.89
N ALA A 270 -17.42 -5.96 13.25
CA ALA A 270 -17.57 -7.29 12.66
C ALA A 270 -18.03 -7.16 11.21
N ARG A 271 -17.27 -7.74 10.26
CA ARG A 271 -17.58 -7.79 8.83
C ARG A 271 -17.30 -9.17 8.27
N ASP A 272 -18.10 -9.57 7.29
CA ASP A 272 -17.82 -10.77 6.52
C ASP A 272 -16.64 -10.52 5.58
N GLN A 273 -15.69 -11.44 5.59
CA GLN A 273 -14.48 -11.41 4.76
C GLN A 273 -14.34 -12.75 4.05
N TYR A 274 -14.02 -12.70 2.76
CA TYR A 274 -13.76 -13.90 1.98
C TYR A 274 -12.26 -14.21 1.97
N LEU A 275 -11.93 -15.40 2.44
CA LEU A 275 -10.61 -15.99 2.26
C LEU A 275 -10.67 -16.85 1.00
N ALA A 276 -9.98 -16.42 -0.05
CA ALA A 276 -9.93 -17.15 -1.31
C ALA A 276 -9.16 -18.47 -1.18
N SER A 277 -9.47 -19.47 -1.97
CA SER A 277 -8.51 -20.55 -2.18
C SER A 277 -7.21 -20.01 -2.78
N GLU A 278 -6.09 -20.70 -2.61
CA GLU A 278 -4.82 -20.26 -3.18
C GLU A 278 -4.86 -20.19 -4.72
N ASP A 279 -5.66 -21.06 -5.37
CA ASP A 279 -5.84 -21.06 -6.82
C ASP A 279 -6.70 -19.87 -7.27
N GLU A 280 -7.81 -19.58 -6.61
CA GLU A 280 -8.61 -18.36 -6.87
C GLU A 280 -7.77 -17.09 -6.71
N ALA A 281 -6.90 -17.04 -5.69
CA ALA A 281 -6.00 -15.91 -5.52
C ALA A 281 -5.00 -15.79 -6.68
N ALA A 282 -4.47 -16.91 -7.19
CA ALA A 282 -3.57 -16.89 -8.35
C ALA A 282 -4.29 -16.41 -9.62
N GLU A 283 -5.51 -16.88 -9.87
CA GLU A 283 -6.34 -16.43 -10.98
C GLU A 283 -6.65 -14.93 -10.87
N TYR A 284 -6.98 -14.45 -9.69
CA TYR A 284 -7.21 -13.02 -9.43
C TYR A 284 -5.96 -12.18 -9.72
N TYR A 285 -4.80 -12.55 -9.17
CA TYR A 285 -3.55 -11.82 -9.44
C TYR A 285 -3.20 -11.78 -10.93
N TYR A 286 -3.36 -12.90 -11.63
CA TYR A 286 -3.17 -12.95 -13.07
C TYR A 286 -4.12 -11.98 -13.79
N ALA A 287 -5.41 -12.07 -13.49
CA ALA A 287 -6.44 -11.24 -14.12
C ALA A 287 -6.23 -9.75 -13.87
N VAL A 288 -5.84 -9.36 -12.65
CA VAL A 288 -5.58 -7.96 -12.28
C VAL A 288 -4.32 -7.44 -12.98
N LEU A 289 -3.21 -8.19 -13.00
CA LEU A 289 -1.97 -7.77 -13.65
C LEU A 289 -2.19 -7.52 -15.16
N GLU A 290 -2.87 -8.44 -15.87
CA GLU A 290 -3.19 -8.26 -17.29
C GLU A 290 -4.03 -6.99 -17.54
N ARG A 291 -4.98 -6.69 -16.65
CA ARG A 291 -5.81 -5.49 -16.74
C ARG A 291 -5.05 -4.21 -16.43
N LEU A 292 -4.22 -4.21 -15.39
CA LEU A 292 -3.37 -3.05 -15.05
C LEU A 292 -2.43 -2.68 -16.20
N VAL A 293 -1.85 -3.67 -16.86
CA VAL A 293 -1.02 -3.44 -18.05
C VAL A 293 -1.85 -2.81 -19.17
N ARG A 294 -3.02 -3.38 -19.49
CA ARG A 294 -3.90 -2.87 -20.55
C ARG A 294 -4.40 -1.46 -20.28
N THR A 295 -4.65 -1.12 -19.00
CA THR A 295 -5.06 0.22 -18.57
C THR A 295 -3.89 1.17 -18.34
N GLY A 296 -2.68 0.77 -18.68
CA GLY A 296 -1.54 1.67 -18.70
C GLY A 296 -0.98 2.04 -17.34
N ALA A 297 -1.24 1.29 -16.27
CA ALA A 297 -0.63 1.51 -14.97
C ALA A 297 0.91 1.47 -15.04
N ALA A 298 1.60 2.24 -14.20
CA ALA A 298 3.06 2.27 -14.15
C ALA A 298 3.66 0.98 -13.56
N GLY A 299 2.92 0.30 -12.70
CA GLY A 299 3.34 -0.91 -12.01
C GLY A 299 2.29 -1.38 -11.01
N ALA A 300 2.63 -2.44 -10.28
CA ALA A 300 1.76 -3.02 -9.26
C ALA A 300 2.59 -3.64 -8.12
N TYR A 301 2.22 -3.34 -6.88
CA TYR A 301 2.84 -3.88 -5.67
C TYR A 301 1.81 -4.75 -4.94
N ALA A 302 2.12 -6.03 -4.79
CA ALA A 302 1.23 -6.97 -4.11
C ALA A 302 1.24 -6.73 -2.59
N TRP A 303 0.08 -6.85 -1.96
CA TRP A 303 -0.05 -6.99 -0.52
C TRP A 303 -0.32 -8.47 -0.21
N CYS A 304 0.59 -9.19 0.45
CA CYS A 304 1.94 -8.81 0.84
C CYS A 304 2.91 -10.00 0.63
N TYR A 305 4.14 -9.91 1.16
CA TYR A 305 5.14 -10.94 0.98
C TYR A 305 4.69 -12.30 1.51
N ALA A 306 4.31 -12.40 2.80
CA ALA A 306 4.10 -13.71 3.40
C ALA A 306 2.93 -13.76 4.38
N ASP A 307 2.41 -14.97 4.54
CA ASP A 307 1.59 -15.34 5.68
C ASP A 307 2.42 -15.29 6.95
N TYR A 308 1.78 -14.98 8.07
CA TYR A 308 2.46 -14.83 9.33
C TYR A 308 2.47 -16.13 10.14
N ASP A 309 3.55 -16.35 10.89
CA ASP A 309 3.73 -17.48 11.79
C ASP A 309 2.62 -17.52 12.86
N ALA A 310 2.05 -18.71 13.11
CA ALA A 310 0.97 -18.89 14.05
C ALA A 310 1.30 -18.43 15.48
N ARG A 311 2.57 -18.35 15.86
CA ARG A 311 3.02 -17.78 17.15
C ARG A 311 2.64 -16.31 17.34
N LEU A 312 2.29 -15.61 16.25
CA LEU A 312 1.85 -14.22 16.28
C LEU A 312 0.33 -14.08 16.42
N PHE A 313 -0.44 -15.16 16.29
CA PHE A 313 -1.90 -15.09 16.22
C PHE A 313 -2.59 -14.67 17.53
N ASP A 314 -1.87 -14.74 18.65
CA ASP A 314 -2.35 -14.22 19.95
C ASP A 314 -1.93 -12.76 20.18
N ARG A 315 -1.20 -12.15 19.26
CA ARG A 315 -0.70 -10.75 19.34
C ARG A 315 -1.52 -9.83 18.45
N PRO A 316 -1.82 -8.60 18.90
CA PRO A 316 -2.42 -7.59 18.01
C PRO A 316 -1.52 -7.25 16.81
N PRO A 317 -2.08 -7.00 15.61
CA PRO A 317 -3.51 -7.05 15.26
C PRO A 317 -4.03 -8.44 14.95
N LEU A 318 -3.14 -9.42 14.75
CA LEU A 318 -3.46 -10.74 14.22
C LEU A 318 -4.41 -11.57 15.12
N ALA A 319 -4.51 -11.20 16.41
CA ALA A 319 -5.47 -11.83 17.31
C ALA A 319 -6.93 -11.54 16.92
N ALA A 320 -7.20 -10.34 16.40
CA ALA A 320 -8.53 -9.88 16.00
C ALA A 320 -8.73 -9.92 14.48
N ALA A 321 -7.78 -9.41 13.69
CA ALA A 321 -7.85 -9.33 12.24
C ALA A 321 -7.37 -10.65 11.59
N ILE A 322 -8.26 -11.63 11.48
CA ILE A 322 -7.92 -12.97 11.00
C ILE A 322 -7.45 -12.96 9.54
N ARG A 323 -8.12 -12.17 8.69
CA ARG A 323 -7.75 -12.02 7.27
C ARG A 323 -6.31 -11.60 7.06
N GLU A 324 -5.77 -10.77 7.98
CA GLU A 324 -4.40 -10.25 7.87
C GLU A 324 -3.33 -11.34 8.01
N ARG A 325 -3.70 -12.51 8.50
CA ARG A 325 -2.77 -13.64 8.71
C ARG A 325 -2.27 -14.26 7.41
N THR A 326 -3.02 -14.11 6.29
CA THR A 326 -2.85 -14.96 5.10
C THR A 326 -2.88 -14.21 3.76
N PHE A 327 -2.54 -12.94 3.70
CA PHE A 327 -2.38 -12.18 2.46
C PHE A 327 -1.09 -12.53 1.68
N GLY A 328 -0.21 -13.34 2.24
CA GLY A 328 1.10 -13.63 1.68
C GLY A 328 1.07 -14.32 0.32
N LEU A 329 2.07 -14.02 -0.52
CA LEU A 329 2.43 -14.84 -1.69
C LEU A 329 3.24 -16.08 -1.28
N VAL A 330 3.84 -16.02 -0.10
CA VAL A 330 4.64 -17.08 0.52
C VAL A 330 3.93 -17.49 1.82
N ARG A 331 3.85 -18.79 2.08
CA ARG A 331 3.24 -19.31 3.32
C ARG A 331 4.16 -19.09 4.52
N ALA A 332 3.62 -19.18 5.71
CA ALA A 332 4.39 -19.06 6.95
C ALA A 332 5.57 -20.03 7.07
N ASP A 333 5.51 -21.18 6.41
CA ASP A 333 6.59 -22.17 6.34
C ASP A 333 7.70 -21.83 5.31
N GLY A 334 7.52 -20.75 4.54
CA GLY A 334 8.44 -20.31 3.50
C GLY A 334 8.18 -20.90 2.12
N THR A 335 7.19 -21.78 1.96
CA THR A 335 6.81 -22.32 0.65
C THR A 335 5.94 -21.31 -0.12
N GLU A 336 6.13 -21.23 -1.42
CA GLU A 336 5.36 -20.32 -2.27
C GLU A 336 3.92 -20.79 -2.50
N LYS A 337 2.99 -19.83 -2.56
CA LYS A 337 1.63 -20.08 -3.06
C LYS A 337 1.62 -20.02 -4.59
N PRO A 338 0.59 -20.56 -5.28
CA PRO A 338 0.46 -20.49 -6.74
C PRO A 338 0.55 -19.06 -7.30
N ALA A 339 0.10 -18.05 -6.55
CA ALA A 339 0.21 -16.64 -6.93
C ALA A 339 1.65 -16.16 -7.15
N ALA A 340 2.65 -16.69 -6.43
CA ALA A 340 4.06 -16.34 -6.66
C ALA A 340 4.51 -16.74 -8.07
N ALA A 341 4.06 -17.89 -8.58
CA ALA A 341 4.35 -18.33 -9.94
C ALA A 341 3.74 -17.39 -11.00
N VAL A 342 2.58 -16.76 -10.72
CA VAL A 342 1.98 -15.75 -11.60
C VAL A 342 2.91 -14.55 -11.77
N PHE A 343 3.47 -14.01 -10.69
CA PHE A 343 4.40 -12.88 -10.75
C PHE A 343 5.70 -13.25 -11.48
N ARG A 344 6.25 -14.43 -11.23
CA ARG A 344 7.44 -14.94 -11.92
C ARG A 344 7.21 -15.07 -13.43
N ALA A 345 6.08 -15.64 -13.83
CA ALA A 345 5.71 -15.78 -15.24
C ALA A 345 5.46 -14.41 -15.89
N PHE A 346 4.78 -13.50 -15.19
CA PHE A 346 4.55 -12.13 -15.67
C PHE A 346 5.90 -11.41 -15.88
N ARG A 347 6.81 -11.47 -14.93
CA ARG A 347 8.16 -10.89 -15.02
C ARG A 347 8.89 -11.42 -16.26
N SER A 348 8.91 -12.73 -16.45
CA SER A 348 9.58 -13.36 -17.59
C SER A 348 9.00 -12.90 -18.94
N ARG A 349 7.67 -12.82 -19.06
CA ARG A 349 6.98 -12.32 -20.26
C ARG A 349 7.28 -10.84 -20.52
N ARG A 350 7.27 -10.02 -19.49
CA ARG A 350 7.60 -8.60 -19.56
C ARG A 350 9.04 -8.38 -20.06
N ASP A 351 10.00 -9.07 -19.48
CA ASP A 351 11.41 -8.94 -19.82
C ASP A 351 11.72 -9.49 -21.23
N ALA A 352 10.94 -10.45 -21.71
CA ALA A 352 10.95 -10.92 -23.10
C ALA A 352 10.25 -9.97 -24.09
N GLY A 353 9.69 -8.84 -23.62
CA GLY A 353 8.95 -7.90 -24.49
C GLY A 353 7.57 -8.39 -24.93
N ALA A 354 7.05 -9.47 -24.32
CA ALA A 354 5.75 -10.03 -24.66
C ALA A 354 4.56 -9.35 -23.94
N VAL A 355 4.84 -8.35 -23.09
CA VAL A 355 3.82 -7.56 -22.39
C VAL A 355 3.71 -6.19 -23.07
N VAL A 356 2.60 -5.95 -23.74
CA VAL A 356 2.31 -4.68 -24.40
C VAL A 356 1.48 -3.80 -23.48
N GLN A 357 2.06 -2.70 -23.06
CA GLN A 357 1.42 -1.77 -22.15
C GLN A 357 0.47 -0.83 -22.88
N GLY A 358 -0.78 -0.75 -22.40
CA GLY A 358 -1.80 0.15 -22.93
C GLY A 358 -1.63 1.60 -22.49
N SER A 359 -2.64 2.40 -22.74
CA SER A 359 -2.76 3.79 -22.29
C SER A 359 -3.83 3.90 -21.21
N VAL A 360 -3.67 4.88 -20.32
CA VAL A 360 -4.65 5.13 -19.26
C VAL A 360 -5.93 5.69 -19.91
N PRO A 361 -7.08 4.99 -19.74
CA PRO A 361 -8.33 5.48 -20.29
C PRO A 361 -8.87 6.65 -19.46
N ASN A 362 -9.48 7.62 -20.10
CA ASN A 362 -10.22 8.67 -19.41
C ASN A 362 -11.57 8.12 -18.94
N VAL A 363 -11.72 7.90 -17.65
CA VAL A 363 -12.98 7.43 -17.04
C VAL A 363 -13.76 8.55 -16.36
N LEU A 364 -13.12 9.72 -16.12
CA LEU A 364 -13.73 10.85 -15.45
C LEU A 364 -14.51 11.70 -16.47
N ASP A 365 -15.80 11.92 -16.23
CA ASP A 365 -16.71 12.66 -17.10
C ASP A 365 -17.18 14.00 -16.50
N VAL A 366 -16.69 14.35 -15.31
CA VAL A 366 -16.94 15.61 -14.59
C VAL A 366 -15.64 16.20 -14.08
N SER A 367 -15.63 17.45 -13.63
CA SER A 367 -14.45 18.02 -12.97
C SER A 367 -14.17 17.35 -11.62
N ALA A 368 -12.92 17.40 -11.13
CA ALA A 368 -12.56 16.88 -9.82
C ALA A 368 -13.39 17.55 -8.70
N ASP A 369 -13.61 18.86 -8.78
CA ASP A 369 -14.42 19.57 -7.78
C ASP A 369 -15.90 19.14 -7.79
N GLU A 370 -16.46 18.80 -8.95
CA GLU A 370 -17.79 18.24 -9.04
C GLU A 370 -17.84 16.83 -8.53
N TYR A 371 -16.87 16.00 -8.88
CA TYR A 371 -16.74 14.64 -8.39
C TYR A 371 -16.74 14.58 -6.86
N TYR A 372 -15.95 15.41 -6.22
CA TYR A 372 -15.83 15.44 -4.75
C TYR A 372 -16.97 16.10 -4.00
N ARG A 373 -18.03 16.58 -4.69
CA ARG A 373 -19.29 16.96 -4.03
C ARG A 373 -20.10 15.75 -3.58
N ASP A 374 -20.03 14.65 -4.36
CA ASP A 374 -20.68 13.38 -4.06
C ASP A 374 -19.85 12.21 -4.59
N PRO A 375 -18.68 11.94 -3.98
CA PRO A 375 -17.75 10.95 -4.50
C PRO A 375 -18.32 9.54 -4.49
N ALA A 376 -19.16 9.18 -3.52
CA ALA A 376 -19.75 7.84 -3.44
C ALA A 376 -20.65 7.55 -4.65
N THR A 377 -21.54 8.48 -5.01
CA THR A 377 -22.42 8.35 -6.17
C THR A 377 -21.64 8.33 -7.48
N HIS A 378 -20.66 9.23 -7.64
CA HIS A 378 -19.82 9.27 -8.84
C HIS A 378 -18.97 8.00 -8.98
N PHE A 379 -18.35 7.54 -7.91
CA PHE A 379 -17.56 6.30 -7.89
C PHE A 379 -18.40 5.09 -8.35
N ALA A 380 -19.55 4.87 -7.73
CA ALA A 380 -20.43 3.76 -8.06
C ALA A 380 -20.92 3.80 -9.52
N ARG A 381 -21.32 4.99 -10.01
CA ARG A 381 -21.79 5.20 -11.38
C ARG A 381 -20.67 4.92 -12.40
N LEU A 382 -19.50 5.51 -12.20
CA LEU A 382 -18.36 5.34 -13.11
C LEU A 382 -17.88 3.90 -13.11
N TYR A 383 -17.88 3.24 -11.95
CA TYR A 383 -17.52 1.82 -11.87
C TYR A 383 -18.52 0.93 -12.64
N SER A 384 -19.82 1.18 -12.51
CA SER A 384 -20.84 0.47 -13.28
C SER A 384 -20.65 0.63 -14.79
N THR A 385 -20.33 1.85 -15.23
CA THR A 385 -20.04 2.14 -16.65
C THR A 385 -18.80 1.38 -17.13
N TRP A 386 -17.73 1.37 -16.32
CA TRP A 386 -16.50 0.63 -16.57
C TRP A 386 -16.75 -0.86 -16.77
N CYS A 387 -17.49 -1.48 -15.84
CA CYS A 387 -17.79 -2.91 -15.91
C CYS A 387 -18.64 -3.27 -17.16
N SER A 388 -19.58 -2.40 -17.54
CA SER A 388 -20.41 -2.61 -18.74
C SER A 388 -19.57 -2.56 -20.03
N ALA A 389 -18.60 -1.65 -20.10
CA ALA A 389 -17.70 -1.54 -21.25
C ALA A 389 -16.74 -2.75 -21.34
N SER A 390 -16.21 -3.21 -20.19
CA SER A 390 -15.33 -4.39 -20.12
C SER A 390 -16.01 -5.68 -20.54
N SER A 391 -17.32 -5.82 -20.26
CA SER A 391 -18.10 -7.01 -20.64
C SER A 391 -18.37 -7.07 -22.16
N ASN A 392 -18.50 -5.93 -22.82
CA ASN A 392 -18.77 -5.85 -24.28
C ASN A 392 -17.49 -5.96 -25.13
N GLY A 393 -16.30 -5.77 -24.55
CA GLY A 393 -15.02 -5.89 -25.26
C GLY A 393 -14.40 -7.29 -25.27
N GLY A 394 -15.03 -8.26 -24.60
CA GLY A 394 -14.51 -9.63 -24.45
C GLY A 394 -14.80 -10.59 -25.61
N ASP A 395 -15.66 -10.25 -26.57
CA ASP A 395 -16.09 -11.15 -27.64
C ASP A 395 -15.39 -10.91 -29.00
N GLY A 396 -14.25 -10.21 -29.00
CA GLY A 396 -13.58 -9.80 -30.23
C GLY A 396 -12.05 -9.90 -30.24
N ALA A 397 -11.47 -10.98 -29.70
CA ALA A 397 -10.04 -11.22 -29.89
C ALA A 397 -9.73 -12.73 -29.97
#